data_6db894ca280b381ff17d59468a9c9d05
#
_entry.id   6db894ca280b381ff17d59468a9c9d05
#
_cell.length_a   1.000
_cell.length_b   1.000
_cell.length_c   1.000
_cell.angle_alpha   90.00
_cell.angle_beta   90.00
_cell.angle_gamma   90.00
#
_symmetry.space_group_name_H-M   'P 1'
#
loop_
_entity.id
_entity.type
_entity.pdbx_description
1 polymer ?
#
loop_
_entity_poly.entity_id
_entity_poly.type
_entity_poly.pdbx_seq_one_letter_code
_entity_poly.pdbx_strand_id
1 'polypeptide(L)'
;MKIKVEKSGVYRLTAADLKKMGFTDLSKVSIHGYGGWILDENFSKAGYLDDVPTVPVWTNGNALFFYAKGPVKWEYDSRNDSFVHTNNPYSVAGYYFVTDATDTNSIKELPSVEGAVRQINTFDDYQLWEKDEVSVNESGRELFGESFISTTTRNFSFTVPNITSDDAKVSLRFISKAIQGSTFV
;
A
#
# COMPACT_ATOMS: atom_id res chain seq x y z
N MET A 1 -4.40 9.67 19.14
CA MET A 1 -4.69 10.43 17.89
C MET A 1 -4.79 9.45 16.72
N LYS A 2 -5.58 9.74 15.65
CA LYS A 2 -5.76 8.85 14.48
C LYS A 2 -5.13 9.46 13.24
N ILE A 3 -4.35 8.69 12.49
CA ILE A 3 -3.70 9.09 11.22
C ILE A 3 -4.33 8.30 10.08
N LYS A 4 -4.65 8.99 8.98
CA LYS A 4 -5.11 8.39 7.73
C LYS A 4 -3.92 8.19 6.78
N VAL A 5 -3.85 7.03 6.14
CA VAL A 5 -2.79 6.65 5.20
C VAL A 5 -3.41 6.14 3.90
N GLU A 6 -3.14 6.81 2.80
CA GLU A 6 -3.71 6.48 1.49
C GLU A 6 -2.76 5.63 0.62
N LYS A 7 -1.46 5.65 0.92
CA LYS A 7 -0.44 4.88 0.19
C LYS A 7 0.50 4.21 1.15
N SER A 8 0.99 3.02 0.79
CA SER A 8 2.05 2.35 1.54
C SER A 8 3.38 3.10 1.40
N GLY A 9 4.15 3.16 2.48
CA GLY A 9 5.45 3.82 2.46
C GLY A 9 5.97 4.18 3.85
N VAL A 10 7.13 4.82 3.87
CA VAL A 10 7.71 5.34 5.10
C VAL A 10 7.12 6.72 5.41
N TYR A 11 6.51 6.82 6.56
CA TYR A 11 5.92 8.06 7.07
C TYR A 11 6.80 8.68 8.14
N ARG A 12 6.86 10.00 8.14
CA ARG A 12 7.62 10.79 9.10
C ARG A 12 6.67 11.69 9.89
N LEU A 13 6.72 11.60 11.20
CA LEU A 13 6.07 12.52 12.12
C LEU A 13 7.15 13.37 12.80
N THR A 14 7.16 14.65 12.54
CA THR A 14 8.12 15.57 13.17
C THR A 14 7.73 15.85 14.63
N ALA A 15 8.69 16.31 15.43
CA ALA A 15 8.41 16.77 16.80
C ALA A 15 7.32 17.86 16.82
N ALA A 16 7.27 18.72 15.78
CA ALA A 16 6.22 19.73 15.65
C ALA A 16 4.85 19.13 15.38
N ASP A 17 4.77 18.08 14.55
CA ASP A 17 3.50 17.38 14.28
C ASP A 17 3.01 16.68 15.54
N LEU A 18 3.89 15.97 16.23
CA LEU A 18 3.56 15.29 17.47
C LEU A 18 3.12 16.26 18.57
N LYS A 19 3.78 17.42 18.67
CA LYS A 19 3.37 18.49 19.60
C LYS A 19 1.97 19.02 19.29
N LYS A 20 1.60 19.20 18.03
CA LYS A 20 0.22 19.57 17.62
C LYS A 20 -0.80 18.50 17.99
N MET A 21 -0.37 17.25 18.03
CA MET A 21 -1.20 16.11 18.47
C MET A 21 -1.28 15.95 20.00
N GLY A 22 -0.54 16.78 20.77
CA GLY A 22 -0.51 16.76 22.23
C GLY A 22 0.63 15.93 22.84
N PHE A 23 1.57 15.41 22.01
CA PHE A 23 2.72 14.66 22.49
C PHE A 23 3.95 15.55 22.62
N THR A 24 4.62 15.50 23.75
CA THR A 24 5.80 16.33 24.05
C THR A 24 7.11 15.55 24.06
N ASP A 25 7.04 14.24 24.20
CA ASP A 25 8.20 13.34 24.31
C ASP A 25 8.12 12.26 23.24
N LEU A 26 8.99 12.36 22.23
CA LEU A 26 9.06 11.38 21.12
C LEU A 26 9.38 9.97 21.60
N SER A 27 10.14 9.83 22.68
CA SER A 27 10.55 8.52 23.21
C SER A 27 9.39 7.73 23.80
N LYS A 28 8.27 8.39 24.09
CA LYS A 28 7.06 7.79 24.62
C LYS A 28 5.94 7.64 23.61
N VAL A 29 6.19 7.94 22.35
CA VAL A 29 5.18 7.84 21.29
C VAL A 29 5.19 6.45 20.68
N SER A 30 4.05 5.78 20.70
CA SER A 30 3.79 4.51 20.02
C SER A 30 2.82 4.67 18.88
N ILE A 31 3.04 3.88 17.82
CA ILE A 31 2.13 3.76 16.68
C ILE A 31 1.48 2.39 16.72
N HIS A 32 0.14 2.35 16.56
CA HIS A 32 -0.63 1.11 16.57
C HIS A 32 -1.53 1.05 15.34
N GLY A 33 -1.70 -0.12 14.75
CA GLY A 33 -2.62 -0.32 13.63
C GLY A 33 -2.25 -1.47 12.73
N TYR A 34 -3.26 -2.02 12.08
CA TYR A 34 -3.10 -3.01 11.01
C TYR A 34 -2.78 -2.34 9.66
N GLY A 35 -3.08 -1.05 9.54
CA GLY A 35 -2.98 -0.32 8.29
C GLY A 35 -4.18 -0.49 7.38
N GLY A 36 -3.95 -0.40 6.07
CA GLY A 36 -4.99 -0.43 5.05
C GLY A 36 -5.07 -1.72 4.26
N TRP A 37 -4.15 -2.68 4.45
CA TRP A 37 -4.26 -3.96 3.75
C TRP A 37 -5.49 -4.73 4.24
N ILE A 38 -6.09 -5.52 3.34
CA ILE A 38 -7.18 -6.40 3.73
C ILE A 38 -6.71 -7.38 4.81
N LEU A 39 -7.48 -7.51 5.87
CA LEU A 39 -7.23 -8.51 6.90
C LEU A 39 -7.68 -9.88 6.41
N ASP A 40 -7.09 -10.95 6.95
CA ASP A 40 -7.49 -12.30 6.59
C ASP A 40 -8.96 -12.52 6.98
N GLU A 41 -9.79 -12.89 6.01
CA GLU A 41 -11.22 -13.16 6.21
C GLU A 41 -11.45 -14.54 6.84
N ASN A 42 -10.43 -15.38 6.88
CA ASN A 42 -10.47 -16.67 7.54
C ASN A 42 -10.03 -16.56 9.01
N PHE A 43 -10.95 -16.29 9.90
CA PHE A 43 -10.69 -16.14 11.32
C PHE A 43 -10.06 -17.39 11.98
N SER A 44 -10.23 -18.57 11.40
CA SER A 44 -9.58 -19.78 11.87
C SER A 44 -8.08 -19.79 11.64
N LYS A 45 -7.59 -19.07 10.61
CA LYS A 45 -6.16 -18.92 10.29
C LYS A 45 -5.52 -17.73 11.00
N ALA A 46 -6.19 -16.60 11.00
CA ALA A 46 -5.65 -15.34 11.53
C ALA A 46 -5.73 -15.27 13.07
N GLY A 47 -6.53 -16.15 13.70
CA GLY A 47 -6.93 -15.96 15.07
C GLY A 47 -7.87 -14.76 15.22
N TYR A 48 -8.20 -14.43 16.45
CA TYR A 48 -9.02 -13.27 16.74
C TYR A 48 -8.14 -12.01 16.80
N LEU A 49 -8.44 -11.04 15.95
CA LEU A 49 -7.70 -9.77 15.87
C LEU A 49 -8.29 -8.77 16.88
N ASP A 50 -8.10 -9.06 18.15
CA ASP A 50 -8.70 -8.30 19.26
C ASP A 50 -7.93 -7.00 19.52
N ASP A 51 -6.60 -7.09 19.57
CA ASP A 51 -5.75 -5.96 19.88
C ASP A 51 -5.12 -5.35 18.62
N VAL A 52 -4.97 -4.03 18.65
CA VAL A 52 -4.31 -3.27 17.58
C VAL A 52 -2.80 -3.39 17.77
N PRO A 53 -2.06 -4.02 16.83
CA PRO A 53 -0.63 -4.28 17.00
C PRO A 53 0.19 -3.00 17.06
N THR A 54 1.26 -3.02 17.83
CA THR A 54 2.27 -1.98 17.85
C THR A 54 3.11 -2.04 16.57
N VAL A 55 3.25 -0.92 15.89
CA VAL A 55 4.04 -0.78 14.67
C VAL A 55 5.48 -0.42 15.04
N PRO A 56 6.50 -1.09 14.45
CA PRO A 56 7.90 -0.72 14.67
C PRO A 56 8.19 0.71 14.23
N VAL A 57 8.92 1.45 15.06
CA VAL A 57 9.27 2.84 14.82
C VAL A 57 10.78 3.04 14.92
N TRP A 58 11.30 4.03 14.18
CA TRP A 58 12.65 4.52 14.31
C TRP A 58 12.63 6.03 14.57
N THR A 59 13.55 6.53 15.39
CA THR A 59 13.66 7.96 15.69
C THR A 59 15.08 8.45 15.56
N ASN A 60 15.25 9.66 15.01
CA ASN A 60 16.54 10.38 14.99
C ASN A 60 16.59 11.52 16.03
N GLY A 61 15.67 11.52 17.00
CA GLY A 61 15.54 12.57 18.01
C GLY A 61 14.72 13.79 17.58
N ASN A 62 14.52 14.04 16.28
CA ASN A 62 13.74 15.15 15.75
C ASN A 62 12.43 14.71 15.09
N ALA A 63 12.36 13.45 14.70
CA ALA A 63 11.20 12.87 14.03
C ALA A 63 11.12 11.38 14.31
N LEU A 64 9.91 10.85 14.25
CA LEU A 64 9.58 9.45 14.31
C LEU A 64 9.23 8.97 12.89
N PHE A 65 9.77 7.82 12.53
CA PHE A 65 9.53 7.17 11.24
C PHE A 65 8.92 5.80 11.46
N PHE A 66 7.98 5.43 10.60
CA PHE A 66 7.38 4.11 10.59
C PHE A 66 6.92 3.75 9.18
N TYR A 67 6.87 2.46 8.88
CA TYR A 67 6.28 1.99 7.63
C TYR A 67 4.78 1.84 7.79
N ALA A 68 4.03 2.55 6.97
CA ALA A 68 2.58 2.48 6.94
C ALA A 68 2.08 1.73 5.69
N LYS A 69 1.05 0.92 5.89
CA LYS A 69 0.36 0.14 4.85
C LYS A 69 -0.87 0.90 4.40
N GLY A 70 -0.91 1.29 3.12
CA GLY A 70 -2.10 1.81 2.46
C GLY A 70 -3.08 0.70 2.05
N PRO A 71 -4.16 1.03 1.33
CA PRO A 71 -5.18 0.03 0.96
C PRO A 71 -4.73 -0.97 -0.10
N VAL A 72 -3.71 -0.64 -0.87
CA VAL A 72 -3.16 -1.51 -1.92
C VAL A 72 -1.96 -2.27 -1.38
N LYS A 73 -2.02 -3.60 -1.44
CA LYS A 73 -0.92 -4.50 -1.10
C LYS A 73 -0.28 -5.02 -2.38
N TRP A 74 1.03 -4.86 -2.51
CA TRP A 74 1.81 -5.44 -3.58
C TRP A 74 2.60 -6.65 -3.09
N GLU A 75 2.64 -7.68 -3.91
CA GLU A 75 3.39 -8.91 -3.65
C GLU A 75 4.07 -9.38 -4.94
N TYR A 76 5.27 -9.93 -4.82
CA TYR A 76 5.95 -10.55 -5.95
C TYR A 76 5.47 -11.99 -6.11
N ASP A 77 4.91 -12.30 -7.28
CA ASP A 77 4.53 -13.65 -7.67
C ASP A 77 5.69 -14.31 -8.42
N SER A 78 6.46 -15.13 -7.72
CA SER A 78 7.62 -15.83 -8.27
C SER A 78 7.27 -16.88 -9.34
N ARG A 79 6.02 -17.30 -9.46
CA ARG A 79 5.59 -18.26 -10.48
C ARG A 79 5.43 -17.59 -11.84
N ASN A 80 4.94 -16.36 -11.83
CA ASN A 80 4.67 -15.58 -13.03
C ASN A 80 5.71 -14.49 -13.28
N ASP A 81 6.75 -14.42 -12.44
CA ASP A 81 7.79 -13.38 -12.49
C ASP A 81 7.19 -11.98 -12.65
N SER A 82 6.29 -11.63 -11.75
CA SER A 82 5.52 -10.39 -11.84
C SER A 82 5.07 -9.88 -10.47
N PHE A 83 4.87 -8.59 -10.36
CA PHE A 83 4.18 -7.99 -9.22
C PHE A 83 2.67 -8.11 -9.40
N VAL A 84 2.00 -8.55 -8.35
CA VAL A 84 0.54 -8.58 -8.25
C VAL A 84 0.08 -7.69 -7.11
N HIS A 85 -1.10 -7.14 -7.23
CA HIS A 85 -1.66 -6.29 -6.18
C HIS A 85 -3.03 -6.80 -5.72
N THR A 86 -3.37 -6.44 -4.49
CA THR A 86 -4.68 -6.67 -3.89
C THR A 86 -5.16 -5.38 -3.29
N ASN A 87 -6.32 -4.91 -3.73
CA ASN A 87 -7.00 -3.77 -3.14
C ASN A 87 -7.84 -4.19 -1.94
N ASN A 88 -7.91 -3.31 -0.94
CA ASN A 88 -8.86 -3.47 0.14
C ASN A 88 -10.25 -3.02 -0.34
N PRO A 89 -11.23 -3.93 -0.51
CA PRO A 89 -12.55 -3.58 -1.03
C PRO A 89 -13.42 -2.84 -0.01
N TYR A 90 -12.99 -2.74 1.25
CA TYR A 90 -13.75 -2.15 2.35
C TYR A 90 -13.29 -0.75 2.72
N SER A 91 -12.10 -0.34 2.29
CA SER A 91 -11.55 0.97 2.66
C SER A 91 -10.56 1.50 1.63
N VAL A 92 -10.67 2.77 1.33
CA VAL A 92 -9.74 3.53 0.47
C VAL A 92 -8.53 4.07 1.23
N ALA A 93 -8.40 3.76 2.52
CA ALA A 93 -7.28 4.21 3.34
C ALA A 93 -7.01 3.27 4.50
N GLY A 94 -5.75 3.22 4.94
CA GLY A 94 -5.34 2.65 6.20
C GLY A 94 -5.45 3.65 7.34
N TYR A 95 -5.53 3.15 8.56
CA TYR A 95 -5.56 3.98 9.75
C TYR A 95 -4.59 3.47 10.80
N TYR A 96 -3.93 4.43 11.46
CA TYR A 96 -3.04 4.18 12.58
C TYR A 96 -3.39 5.07 13.75
N PHE A 97 -3.08 4.62 14.94
CA PHE A 97 -3.31 5.34 16.18
C PHE A 97 -1.96 5.74 16.77
N VAL A 98 -1.84 7.00 17.13
CA VAL A 98 -0.69 7.54 17.88
C VAL A 98 -1.12 7.63 19.33
N THR A 99 -0.34 7.03 20.21
CA THR A 99 -0.60 7.00 21.66
C THR A 99 0.64 7.38 22.44
N ASP A 100 0.46 7.80 23.66
CA ASP A 100 1.52 7.93 24.65
C ASP A 100 1.65 6.58 25.35
N ALA A 101 2.79 5.93 25.21
CA ALA A 101 3.05 4.60 25.75
C ALA A 101 4.50 4.45 26.21
N THR A 102 4.70 3.63 27.23
CA THR A 102 6.03 3.31 27.76
C THR A 102 6.74 2.21 26.97
N ASP A 103 5.98 1.42 26.22
CA ASP A 103 6.53 0.33 25.40
C ASP A 103 6.48 0.73 23.92
N THR A 104 7.65 1.04 23.39
CA THR A 104 7.84 1.40 21.98
C THR A 104 8.57 0.26 21.27
N ASN A 105 8.00 -0.24 20.18
CA ASN A 105 8.64 -1.22 19.31
C ASN A 105 9.65 -0.54 18.38
N SER A 106 10.94 -0.60 18.72
CA SER A 106 11.99 0.06 17.95
C SER A 106 12.49 -0.81 16.80
N ILE A 107 12.66 -0.19 15.63
CA ILE A 107 13.35 -0.82 14.50
C ILE A 107 14.83 -0.97 14.86
N LYS A 108 15.34 -2.19 14.70
CA LYS A 108 16.75 -2.48 14.91
C LYS A 108 17.56 -2.06 13.68
N GLU A 109 18.70 -1.41 13.92
CA GLU A 109 19.66 -1.16 12.86
C GLU A 109 20.34 -2.46 12.45
N LEU A 110 20.49 -2.65 11.12
CA LEU A 110 21.29 -3.74 10.61
C LEU A 110 22.77 -3.39 10.72
N PRO A 111 23.63 -4.36 11.06
CA PRO A 111 25.07 -4.13 11.03
C PRO A 111 25.53 -3.76 9.63
N SER A 112 26.54 -2.90 9.53
CA SER A 112 27.16 -2.56 8.26
C SER A 112 27.67 -3.84 7.57
N VAL A 113 27.31 -4.01 6.30
CA VAL A 113 27.82 -5.11 5.49
C VAL A 113 29.15 -4.68 4.90
N GLU A 114 30.24 -5.23 5.42
CA GLU A 114 31.56 -5.04 4.84
C GLU A 114 31.76 -5.97 3.65
N GLY A 115 32.45 -5.48 2.60
CA GLY A 115 32.83 -6.31 1.44
C GLY A 115 31.67 -6.63 0.47
N ALA A 116 30.75 -5.69 0.26
CA ALA A 116 29.73 -5.83 -0.79
C ALA A 116 30.41 -6.07 -2.15
N VAL A 117 30.21 -7.28 -2.71
CA VAL A 117 30.83 -7.72 -3.98
C VAL A 117 29.98 -7.44 -5.21
N ARG A 118 28.72 -7.01 -5.02
CA ARG A 118 27.78 -6.74 -6.12
C ARG A 118 27.11 -5.40 -5.94
N GLN A 119 27.17 -4.58 -6.96
CA GLN A 119 26.37 -3.36 -7.07
C GLN A 119 25.14 -3.64 -7.93
N ILE A 120 23.97 -3.28 -7.43
CA ILE A 120 22.72 -3.35 -8.18
C ILE A 120 22.41 -1.93 -8.65
N ASN A 121 22.29 -1.74 -9.97
CA ASN A 121 22.05 -0.44 -10.59
C ASN A 121 20.67 -0.35 -11.23
N THR A 122 19.93 -1.47 -11.31
CA THR A 122 18.59 -1.56 -11.90
C THR A 122 17.66 -2.29 -10.94
N PHE A 123 16.39 -1.98 -11.02
CA PHE A 123 15.32 -2.64 -10.27
C PHE A 123 14.04 -2.62 -11.10
N ASP A 124 13.15 -3.56 -10.83
CA ASP A 124 11.83 -3.58 -11.42
C ASP A 124 10.92 -2.60 -10.68
N ASP A 125 10.31 -1.68 -11.42
CA ASP A 125 9.29 -0.76 -10.90
C ASP A 125 7.91 -1.18 -11.42
N TYR A 126 6.87 -0.68 -10.78
CA TYR A 126 5.50 -0.98 -11.16
C TYR A 126 4.62 0.26 -11.04
N GLN A 127 3.64 0.35 -11.93
CA GLN A 127 2.64 1.41 -11.93
C GLN A 127 1.25 0.76 -11.96
N LEU A 128 0.30 1.41 -11.32
CA LEU A 128 -1.08 0.95 -11.28
C LEU A 128 -2.01 2.07 -11.72
N TRP A 129 -2.89 1.75 -12.66
CA TRP A 129 -4.05 2.55 -12.96
C TRP A 129 -5.29 1.74 -12.61
N GLU A 130 -5.91 2.08 -11.52
CA GLU A 130 -7.13 1.44 -11.05
C GLU A 130 -8.08 2.48 -10.47
N LYS A 131 -9.35 2.36 -10.81
CA LYS A 131 -10.44 3.17 -10.28
C LYS A 131 -11.62 2.26 -9.97
N ASP A 132 -12.31 2.58 -8.91
CA ASP A 132 -13.47 1.86 -8.43
C ASP A 132 -14.74 2.69 -8.71
N GLU A 133 -15.16 2.77 -9.98
CA GLU A 133 -16.26 3.64 -10.42
C GLU A 133 -17.53 2.86 -10.81
N VAL A 134 -17.37 1.65 -11.36
CA VAL A 134 -18.46 0.92 -11.99
C VAL A 134 -18.62 -0.48 -11.40
N SER A 135 -19.78 -0.77 -10.85
CA SER A 135 -20.19 -2.13 -10.50
C SER A 135 -20.90 -2.80 -11.67
N VAL A 136 -20.31 -3.85 -12.23
CA VAL A 136 -20.88 -4.54 -13.40
C VAL A 136 -22.01 -5.48 -13.00
N ASN A 137 -21.88 -6.15 -11.86
CA ASN A 137 -22.83 -7.16 -11.40
C ASN A 137 -23.51 -6.79 -10.07
N GLU A 138 -23.44 -5.52 -9.68
CA GLU A 138 -23.95 -5.03 -8.40
C GLU A 138 -23.41 -5.80 -7.18
N SER A 139 -22.22 -6.45 -7.36
CA SER A 139 -21.63 -7.30 -6.35
C SER A 139 -21.06 -6.52 -5.14
N GLY A 140 -20.74 -5.24 -5.33
CA GLY A 140 -20.19 -4.37 -4.30
C GLY A 140 -18.76 -4.69 -3.86
N ARG A 141 -18.20 -5.83 -4.27
CA ARG A 141 -16.87 -6.28 -3.89
C ARG A 141 -15.81 -6.00 -4.96
N GLU A 142 -16.20 -6.02 -6.20
CA GLU A 142 -15.33 -5.77 -7.35
C GLU A 142 -15.94 -4.65 -8.19
N LEU A 143 -15.17 -3.60 -8.33
CA LEU A 143 -15.51 -2.43 -9.12
C LEU A 143 -14.52 -2.31 -10.29
N PHE A 144 -14.94 -1.64 -11.32
CA PHE A 144 -14.13 -1.38 -12.51
C PHE A 144 -14.05 0.12 -12.75
N GLY A 145 -13.03 0.55 -13.46
CA GLY A 145 -12.80 1.95 -13.76
C GLY A 145 -13.63 2.43 -14.95
N GLU A 146 -12.95 2.76 -16.03
CA GLU A 146 -13.55 3.43 -17.17
C GLU A 146 -14.52 2.55 -17.96
N SER A 147 -15.70 3.10 -18.22
CA SER A 147 -16.69 2.48 -19.10
C SER A 147 -16.39 2.82 -20.57
N PHE A 148 -16.58 1.85 -21.47
CA PHE A 148 -16.45 1.98 -22.91
C PHE A 148 -17.81 2.00 -23.66
N ILE A 149 -18.91 2.28 -22.98
CA ILE A 149 -20.27 2.27 -23.57
C ILE A 149 -20.39 3.37 -24.64
N SER A 150 -19.96 4.58 -24.34
CA SER A 150 -20.05 5.75 -25.22
C SER A 150 -18.71 6.21 -25.78
N THR A 151 -17.62 5.71 -25.27
CA THR A 151 -16.26 6.06 -25.66
C THR A 151 -15.51 4.81 -26.01
N THR A 152 -15.02 4.70 -27.24
CA THR A 152 -14.35 3.50 -27.77
C THR A 152 -12.84 3.51 -27.54
N THR A 153 -12.28 4.66 -27.17
CA THR A 153 -10.83 4.82 -26.97
C THR A 153 -10.57 5.55 -25.66
N ARG A 154 -9.65 5.02 -24.87
CA ARG A 154 -9.13 5.64 -23.66
C ARG A 154 -7.61 5.66 -23.70
N ASN A 155 -7.03 6.75 -23.25
CA ASN A 155 -5.59 6.92 -23.11
C ASN A 155 -5.21 6.94 -21.64
N PHE A 156 -4.21 6.14 -21.29
CA PHE A 156 -3.66 6.08 -19.94
C PHE A 156 -2.21 6.56 -20.00
N SER A 157 -1.84 7.47 -19.13
CA SER A 157 -0.50 8.03 -19.07
C SER A 157 0.16 7.69 -17.75
N PHE A 158 1.37 7.14 -17.84
CA PHE A 158 2.18 6.81 -16.67
C PHE A 158 3.46 7.65 -16.69
N THR A 159 3.90 8.08 -15.53
CA THR A 159 5.21 8.71 -15.37
C THR A 159 6.18 7.65 -14.86
N VAL A 160 7.12 7.25 -15.70
CA VAL A 160 8.13 6.22 -15.37
C VAL A 160 9.50 6.88 -15.42
N PRO A 161 10.03 7.38 -14.31
CA PRO A 161 11.37 7.96 -14.27
C PRO A 161 12.43 6.88 -14.43
N ASN A 162 13.54 7.24 -15.08
CA ASN A 162 14.73 6.38 -15.22
C ASN A 162 14.47 5.04 -15.93
N ILE A 163 13.54 5.03 -16.89
CA ILE A 163 13.26 3.83 -17.68
C ILE A 163 14.52 3.37 -18.41
N THR A 164 14.76 2.06 -18.43
CA THR A 164 15.82 1.42 -19.21
C THR A 164 15.34 1.14 -20.63
N SER A 165 16.19 0.50 -21.45
CA SER A 165 15.82 0.02 -22.78
C SER A 165 15.10 -1.32 -22.79
N ASP A 166 14.84 -1.89 -21.59
CA ASP A 166 14.20 -3.19 -21.45
C ASP A 166 12.68 -3.08 -21.70
N ASP A 167 12.07 -4.19 -22.05
CA ASP A 167 10.64 -4.27 -22.33
C ASP A 167 9.80 -4.00 -21.08
N ALA A 168 8.72 -3.24 -21.24
CA ALA A 168 7.71 -3.06 -20.20
C ALA A 168 6.60 -4.11 -20.36
N LYS A 169 6.23 -4.76 -19.25
CA LYS A 169 5.11 -5.68 -19.19
C LYS A 169 3.84 -4.93 -18.81
N VAL A 170 2.81 -5.00 -19.65
CA VAL A 170 1.51 -4.39 -19.40
C VAL A 170 0.49 -5.49 -19.13
N SER A 171 -0.21 -5.41 -18.01
CA SER A 171 -1.33 -6.29 -17.67
C SER A 171 -2.63 -5.47 -17.69
N LEU A 172 -3.62 -5.96 -18.41
CA LEU A 172 -4.92 -5.32 -18.54
C LEU A 172 -6.01 -6.26 -18.04
N ARG A 173 -7.00 -5.72 -17.35
CA ARG A 173 -8.18 -6.46 -16.92
C ARG A 173 -9.43 -5.78 -17.46
N PHE A 174 -10.20 -6.54 -18.24
CA PHE A 174 -11.46 -6.09 -18.81
C PHE A 174 -12.61 -7.01 -18.37
N ILE A 175 -13.78 -6.42 -18.30
CA ILE A 175 -15.02 -7.16 -18.19
C ILE A 175 -15.98 -6.70 -19.28
N SER A 176 -16.65 -7.64 -19.93
CA SER A 176 -17.73 -7.34 -20.88
C SER A 176 -19.06 -7.80 -20.30
N LYS A 177 -20.08 -6.93 -20.39
CA LYS A 177 -21.47 -7.24 -20.06
C LYS A 177 -22.34 -7.32 -21.33
N ALA A 178 -21.72 -7.47 -22.50
CA ALA A 178 -22.45 -7.62 -23.75
C ALA A 178 -23.26 -8.93 -23.75
N ILE A 179 -24.57 -8.80 -24.00
CA ILE A 179 -25.49 -9.95 -24.10
C ILE A 179 -25.46 -10.53 -25.50
N GLN A 180 -25.16 -9.72 -26.51
CA GLN A 180 -25.03 -10.10 -27.91
C GLN A 180 -23.89 -9.30 -28.56
N GLY A 181 -23.21 -9.90 -29.53
CA GLY A 181 -22.12 -9.28 -30.26
C GLY A 181 -20.73 -9.75 -29.81
N SER A 182 -19.71 -9.24 -30.47
CA SER A 182 -18.30 -9.52 -30.18
C SER A 182 -17.65 -8.34 -29.48
N THR A 183 -16.86 -8.61 -28.48
CA THR A 183 -16.00 -7.62 -27.82
C THR A 183 -14.57 -7.88 -28.28
N PHE A 184 -13.93 -6.84 -28.82
CA PHE A 184 -12.52 -6.88 -29.23
C PHE A 184 -11.70 -6.01 -28.26
N VAL A 185 -10.55 -6.51 -27.88
CA VAL A 185 -9.55 -5.83 -27.04
C VAL A 185 -8.25 -5.74 -27.81
#